data_417d7ee25f7f90b9dd04429062a20047
#
_entry.id   417d7ee25f7f90b9dd04429062a20047
#
_cell.length_a   1.000
_cell.length_b   1.000
_cell.length_c   1.000
_cell.angle_alpha   90.00
_cell.angle_beta   90.00
_cell.angle_gamma   90.00
#
_symmetry.space_group_name_H-M   'P 1'
#
loop_
_entity.id
_entity.type
_entity.pdbx_description
1 polymer ?
#
loop_
_entity_poly.entity_id
_entity_poly.type
_entity_poly.pdbx_seq_one_letter_code
_entity_poly.pdbx_strand_id
1 'polypeptide(L)'
;VAFGKARRSKPDPVQASAVSQGSNFRNSNDLVDDRDSDDQEYFYAVKEEVRTALVELIDIDEINEMTPDEARGEVNRIANGIISRRVGDIPPYLAEQIVESLADDVLGYGPLEELLVRDEITDIMVNGPRNVFIEVGGRVKKTDVRFKNRDHLLNVCQRIVSQVGRRVDESSPIADARLPDGSRVNIIIHPLSLDGPTLTIRKFRKQRLTLDDLVMFGSLTPDVADILRVIARTRCNVIVSGGTGSGKTTLLNCLTAYIDEEERIVTCEDAAELQLQQPHTVRLETRPPNLEGEGEVRMQDLVKNCLRMRPDRIIVGEVRGGEAFDLMQAMNTGHDGSMGSIHSNSPRDTIRRLETMITSSSFQLPTRSIREMISSSWSAPIEWS
;
A
#
# COMPACT_ATOMS: atom_id res chain seq x y z
N VAL A 1 -19.20 -12.55 8.13
CA VAL A 1 -20.16 -11.70 7.37
C VAL A 1 -19.61 -11.58 5.95
N ALA A 2 -20.38 -11.93 4.93
CA ALA A 2 -19.98 -11.85 3.53
C ALA A 2 -20.57 -10.58 2.91
N PHE A 3 -19.72 -9.73 2.35
CA PHE A 3 -20.15 -8.54 1.62
C PHE A 3 -20.37 -8.91 0.15
N GLY A 4 -21.65 -8.96 -0.26
CA GLY A 4 -22.04 -9.14 -1.66
C GLY A 4 -21.94 -7.82 -2.41
N LYS A 5 -21.40 -7.85 -3.65
CA LYS A 5 -21.47 -6.73 -4.58
C LYS A 5 -22.94 -6.42 -4.86
N ALA A 6 -23.40 -5.22 -4.50
CA ALA A 6 -24.71 -4.72 -4.93
C ALA A 6 -24.74 -4.64 -6.47
N ARG A 7 -25.61 -5.41 -7.10
CA ARG A 7 -25.90 -5.29 -8.54
C ARG A 7 -26.64 -3.98 -8.75
N ARG A 8 -25.99 -3.01 -9.37
CA ARG A 8 -26.66 -1.83 -9.93
C ARG A 8 -27.47 -2.28 -11.15
N SER A 9 -28.80 -2.15 -11.09
CA SER A 9 -29.70 -2.24 -12.24
C SER A 9 -29.40 -1.09 -13.20
N LYS A 10 -29.24 -1.42 -14.49
CA LYS A 10 -29.15 -0.43 -15.57
C LYS A 10 -30.55 0.20 -15.79
N PRO A 11 -30.63 1.51 -15.96
CA PRO A 11 -31.83 2.12 -16.48
C PRO A 11 -31.96 1.90 -18.01
N ASP A 12 -33.18 1.68 -18.47
CA ASP A 12 -33.51 1.50 -19.88
C ASP A 12 -33.28 2.79 -20.70
N PRO A 13 -32.98 2.68 -22.01
CA PRO A 13 -32.72 3.84 -22.86
C PRO A 13 -34.02 4.49 -23.28
N VAL A 14 -34.23 5.75 -22.91
CA VAL A 14 -35.29 6.61 -23.46
C VAL A 14 -34.81 7.12 -24.82
N GLN A 15 -35.63 6.84 -25.85
CA GLN A 15 -35.50 7.40 -27.20
C GLN A 15 -35.67 8.92 -27.17
N ALA A 16 -34.71 9.67 -27.69
CA ALA A 16 -34.88 11.08 -28.03
C ALA A 16 -34.69 11.28 -29.54
N SER A 17 -35.74 11.76 -30.15
CA SER A 17 -35.87 12.14 -31.57
C SER A 17 -35.01 13.36 -31.91
N ALA A 18 -34.46 13.33 -33.11
CA ALA A 18 -33.67 14.39 -33.73
C ALA A 18 -34.47 15.68 -33.98
N VAL A 19 -33.87 16.82 -33.67
CA VAL A 19 -34.12 18.11 -34.37
C VAL A 19 -32.79 18.77 -34.65
N SER A 20 -32.48 18.91 -35.92
CA SER A 20 -31.31 19.66 -36.43
C SER A 20 -31.61 21.15 -36.40
N GLN A 21 -30.74 21.96 -35.83
CA GLN A 21 -30.48 23.33 -36.27
C GLN A 21 -29.03 23.72 -35.93
N GLY A 22 -28.30 24.11 -36.97
CA GLY A 22 -26.91 24.54 -36.86
C GLY A 22 -26.81 25.94 -36.27
N SER A 23 -25.79 26.09 -35.42
CA SER A 23 -25.16 27.38 -35.16
C SER A 23 -23.68 27.15 -34.89
N ASN A 24 -22.83 27.79 -35.70
CA ASN A 24 -21.40 27.86 -35.56
C ASN A 24 -21.05 28.52 -34.21
N PHE A 25 -20.61 27.72 -33.23
CA PHE A 25 -19.80 28.22 -32.12
C PHE A 25 -18.35 27.72 -32.32
N ARG A 26 -17.45 28.65 -32.63
CA ARG A 26 -16.03 28.43 -32.53
C ARG A 26 -15.73 28.12 -31.07
N ASN A 27 -15.17 26.93 -30.79
CA ASN A 27 -14.66 26.54 -29.49
C ASN A 27 -13.51 27.47 -29.11
N SER A 28 -13.70 28.19 -28.03
CA SER A 28 -12.67 29.02 -27.37
C SER A 28 -11.74 28.18 -26.46
N ASN A 29 -11.71 26.86 -26.61
CA ASN A 29 -10.82 25.97 -25.84
C ASN A 29 -9.51 25.62 -26.54
N ASP A 30 -9.30 26.04 -27.79
CA ASP A 30 -8.06 25.73 -28.53
C ASP A 30 -6.89 26.71 -28.26
N LEU A 31 -7.06 27.67 -27.34
CA LEU A 31 -6.01 28.66 -27.02
C LEU A 31 -5.37 28.50 -25.62
N VAL A 32 -5.82 27.48 -24.84
CA VAL A 32 -5.29 27.24 -23.48
C VAL A 32 -4.19 26.16 -23.49
N ASP A 33 -4.16 25.29 -24.50
CA ASP A 33 -3.30 24.11 -24.53
C ASP A 33 -1.83 24.41 -25.00
N ASP A 34 -1.61 25.47 -25.78
CA ASP A 34 -0.28 25.77 -26.33
C ASP A 34 0.62 26.51 -25.31
N ARG A 35 0.07 27.30 -24.40
CA ARG A 35 0.88 28.04 -23.40
C ARG A 35 1.38 27.16 -22.28
N ASP A 36 0.55 26.20 -21.83
CA ASP A 36 0.93 25.24 -20.78
C ASP A 36 2.03 24.28 -21.28
N SER A 37 2.09 23.99 -22.58
CA SER A 37 3.15 23.15 -23.16
C SER A 37 4.48 23.86 -23.24
N ASP A 38 4.51 25.15 -23.61
CA ASP A 38 5.71 25.96 -23.73
C ASP A 38 6.33 26.27 -22.36
N ASP A 39 5.50 26.53 -21.34
CA ASP A 39 5.93 26.78 -19.96
C ASP A 39 6.51 25.50 -19.32
N GLN A 40 5.95 24.35 -19.62
CA GLN A 40 6.48 23.05 -19.17
C GLN A 40 7.81 22.71 -19.85
N GLU A 41 7.94 22.93 -21.16
CA GLU A 41 9.20 22.69 -21.88
C GLU A 41 10.31 23.60 -21.38
N TYR A 42 10.00 24.87 -21.13
CA TYR A 42 10.91 25.82 -20.52
C TYR A 42 11.34 25.41 -19.10
N PHE A 43 10.39 24.98 -18.25
CA PHE A 43 10.69 24.48 -16.93
C PHE A 43 11.71 23.33 -16.97
N TYR A 44 11.45 22.32 -17.81
CA TYR A 44 12.35 21.16 -17.92
C TYR A 44 13.73 21.53 -18.50
N ALA A 45 13.78 22.43 -19.43
CA ALA A 45 15.06 22.91 -20.01
C ALA A 45 15.92 23.62 -18.95
N VAL A 46 15.33 24.55 -18.19
CA VAL A 46 16.01 25.26 -17.11
C VAL A 46 16.40 24.33 -15.97
N LYS A 47 15.50 23.45 -15.54
CA LYS A 47 15.78 22.46 -14.52
C LYS A 47 16.98 21.59 -14.87
N GLU A 48 17.08 21.16 -16.13
CA GLU A 48 18.18 20.30 -16.59
C GLU A 48 19.53 21.04 -16.61
N GLU A 49 19.53 22.30 -16.98
CA GLU A 49 20.75 23.13 -16.95
C GLU A 49 21.23 23.31 -15.51
N VAL A 50 20.31 23.67 -14.59
CA VAL A 50 20.65 23.84 -13.17
C VAL A 50 21.08 22.51 -12.56
N ARG A 51 20.43 21.39 -12.90
CA ARG A 51 20.80 20.06 -12.46
C ARG A 51 22.23 19.68 -12.87
N THR A 52 22.61 19.97 -14.13
CA THR A 52 23.94 19.64 -14.61
C THR A 52 25.02 20.41 -13.82
N ALA A 53 24.81 21.69 -13.59
CA ALA A 53 25.71 22.50 -12.77
C ALA A 53 25.70 22.09 -11.29
N LEU A 54 24.55 21.65 -10.78
CA LEU A 54 24.40 21.18 -9.40
C LEU A 54 25.23 19.92 -9.14
N VAL A 55 25.18 18.94 -10.05
CA VAL A 55 25.93 17.67 -9.94
C VAL A 55 27.44 17.90 -9.92
N GLU A 56 27.94 18.94 -10.60
CA GLU A 56 29.37 19.30 -10.61
C GLU A 56 29.83 19.97 -9.29
N LEU A 57 28.91 20.56 -8.55
CA LEU A 57 29.19 21.32 -7.32
C LEU A 57 28.87 20.58 -6.04
N ILE A 58 28.06 19.53 -6.10
CA ILE A 58 27.67 18.72 -4.93
C ILE A 58 28.76 17.68 -4.65
N ASP A 59 29.22 17.67 -3.41
CA ASP A 59 29.95 16.54 -2.85
C ASP A 59 28.94 15.53 -2.27
N ILE A 60 28.80 14.39 -2.98
CA ILE A 60 27.84 13.34 -2.61
C ILE A 60 28.22 12.70 -1.26
N ASP A 61 29.52 12.59 -0.95
CA ASP A 61 29.98 11.99 0.30
C ASP A 61 29.63 12.89 1.49
N GLU A 62 29.80 14.20 1.35
CA GLU A 62 29.42 15.20 2.36
C GLU A 62 27.89 15.20 2.59
N ILE A 63 27.11 15.14 1.53
CA ILE A 63 25.62 15.08 1.62
C ILE A 63 25.13 13.82 2.34
N ASN A 64 25.79 12.69 2.13
CA ASN A 64 25.42 11.43 2.79
C ASN A 64 25.71 11.40 4.31
N GLU A 65 26.58 12.27 4.80
CA GLU A 65 26.88 12.41 6.23
C GLU A 65 25.92 13.38 6.95
N MET A 66 25.14 14.18 6.20
CA MET A 66 24.18 15.14 6.74
C MET A 66 22.84 14.49 7.14
N THR A 67 22.12 15.15 8.02
CA THR A 67 20.70 14.82 8.25
C THR A 67 19.86 15.16 7.01
N PRO A 68 18.70 14.52 6.80
CA PRO A 68 17.85 14.82 5.63
C PRO A 68 17.50 16.30 5.43
N ASP A 69 17.27 17.01 6.53
CA ASP A 69 16.93 18.45 6.49
C ASP A 69 18.14 19.31 6.13
N GLU A 70 19.32 18.97 6.67
CA GLU A 70 20.59 19.65 6.34
C GLU A 70 20.96 19.41 4.88
N ALA A 71 20.88 18.17 4.39
CA ALA A 71 21.13 17.81 3.00
C ALA A 71 20.20 18.58 2.05
N ARG A 72 18.90 18.67 2.37
CA ARG A 72 17.93 19.43 1.58
C ARG A 72 18.27 20.93 1.59
N GLY A 73 18.64 21.47 2.74
CA GLY A 73 19.08 22.86 2.86
C GLY A 73 20.31 23.16 2.00
N GLU A 74 21.28 22.27 1.98
CA GLU A 74 22.51 22.45 1.18
C GLU A 74 22.23 22.36 -0.32
N VAL A 75 21.45 21.37 -0.78
CA VAL A 75 21.03 21.26 -2.19
C VAL A 75 20.27 22.52 -2.63
N ASN A 76 19.32 22.99 -1.80
CA ASN A 76 18.59 24.23 -2.09
C ASN A 76 19.49 25.45 -2.15
N ARG A 77 20.47 25.56 -1.26
CA ARG A 77 21.44 26.66 -1.23
C ARG A 77 22.28 26.70 -2.52
N ILE A 78 22.81 25.55 -2.95
CA ILE A 78 23.62 25.45 -4.17
C ILE A 78 22.76 25.72 -5.41
N ALA A 79 21.57 25.14 -5.51
CA ALA A 79 20.65 25.34 -6.63
C ALA A 79 20.22 26.80 -6.78
N ASN A 80 19.86 27.46 -5.67
CA ASN A 80 19.58 28.92 -5.68
C ASN A 80 20.79 29.74 -6.10
N GLY A 81 21.99 29.34 -5.67
CA GLY A 81 23.24 30.01 -6.10
C GLY A 81 23.51 29.89 -7.60
N ILE A 82 23.16 28.74 -8.20
CA ILE A 82 23.27 28.52 -9.66
C ILE A 82 22.26 29.39 -10.41
N ILE A 83 20.98 29.34 -9.97
CA ILE A 83 19.89 30.15 -10.59
C ILE A 83 20.20 31.64 -10.53
N SER A 84 20.70 32.14 -9.39
CA SER A 84 21.03 33.55 -9.21
C SER A 84 22.20 34.04 -10.09
N ARG A 85 23.10 33.15 -10.52
CA ARG A 85 24.23 33.47 -11.42
C ARG A 85 23.85 33.37 -12.89
N ARG A 86 22.70 32.80 -13.20
CA ARG A 86 22.22 32.68 -14.56
C ARG A 86 21.74 34.06 -15.05
N VAL A 87 22.25 34.48 -16.18
CA VAL A 87 21.82 35.71 -16.86
C VAL A 87 20.52 35.38 -17.61
N GLY A 88 19.37 35.61 -16.99
CA GLY A 88 18.06 35.43 -17.62
C GLY A 88 16.95 35.57 -16.58
N ASP A 89 15.85 36.18 -16.95
CA ASP A 89 14.70 36.37 -16.06
C ASP A 89 13.91 35.07 -15.89
N ILE A 90 14.31 34.25 -14.93
CA ILE A 90 13.49 33.14 -14.47
C ILE A 90 12.46 33.71 -13.47
N PRO A 91 11.15 33.58 -13.72
CA PRO A 91 10.15 34.02 -12.77
C PRO A 91 10.40 33.42 -11.38
N PRO A 92 10.27 34.17 -10.27
CA PRO A 92 10.59 33.70 -8.94
C PRO A 92 9.83 32.40 -8.54
N TYR A 93 8.56 32.28 -8.94
CA TYR A 93 7.76 31.07 -8.70
C TYR A 93 8.33 29.83 -9.41
N LEU A 94 8.87 30.03 -10.62
CA LEU A 94 9.47 28.94 -11.41
C LEU A 94 10.83 28.53 -10.84
N ALA A 95 11.60 29.51 -10.35
CA ALA A 95 12.87 29.27 -9.67
C ALA A 95 12.65 28.41 -8.40
N GLU A 96 11.65 28.74 -7.60
CA GLU A 96 11.30 27.99 -6.39
C GLU A 96 10.88 26.56 -6.73
N GLN A 97 10.01 26.36 -7.72
CA GLN A 97 9.61 25.05 -8.19
C GLN A 97 10.78 24.21 -8.72
N ILE A 98 11.71 24.84 -9.44
CA ILE A 98 12.91 24.16 -9.95
C ILE A 98 13.80 23.70 -8.80
N VAL A 99 14.06 24.56 -7.81
CA VAL A 99 14.88 24.22 -6.63
C VAL A 99 14.29 23.07 -5.85
N GLU A 100 12.99 23.12 -5.56
CA GLU A 100 12.28 22.07 -4.84
C GLU A 100 12.30 20.75 -5.60
N SER A 101 11.99 20.78 -6.90
CA SER A 101 12.04 19.62 -7.78
C SER A 101 13.44 19.02 -7.93
N LEU A 102 14.50 19.83 -7.88
CA LEU A 102 15.88 19.35 -7.90
C LEU A 102 16.28 18.68 -6.59
N ALA A 103 15.85 19.22 -5.46
CA ALA A 103 16.06 18.57 -4.16
C ALA A 103 15.39 17.19 -4.10
N ASP A 104 14.16 17.08 -4.64
CA ASP A 104 13.45 15.80 -4.73
C ASP A 104 14.15 14.81 -5.68
N ASP A 105 14.71 15.28 -6.79
CA ASP A 105 15.46 14.44 -7.72
C ASP A 105 16.79 13.94 -7.12
N VAL A 106 17.45 14.75 -6.30
CA VAL A 106 18.76 14.41 -5.71
C VAL A 106 18.62 13.59 -4.43
N LEU A 107 17.70 13.94 -3.56
CA LEU A 107 17.57 13.37 -2.22
C LEU A 107 16.35 12.46 -2.06
N GLY A 108 15.26 12.75 -2.75
CA GLY A 108 13.97 12.05 -2.65
C GLY A 108 13.72 11.04 -3.76
N TYR A 109 12.46 10.82 -4.03
CA TYR A 109 11.98 9.88 -5.05
C TYR A 109 11.64 10.59 -6.38
N GLY A 110 12.22 11.77 -6.60
CA GLY A 110 12.04 12.57 -7.80
C GLY A 110 10.57 12.96 -8.02
N PRO A 111 10.07 12.81 -9.27
CA PRO A 111 8.70 13.23 -9.61
C PRO A 111 7.59 12.50 -8.82
N LEU A 112 7.91 11.47 -8.04
CA LEU A 112 6.92 10.76 -7.23
C LEU A 112 6.58 11.50 -5.93
N GLU A 113 7.42 12.43 -5.46
CA GLU A 113 7.21 13.13 -4.20
C GLU A 113 5.86 13.84 -4.16
N GLU A 114 5.50 14.55 -5.22
CA GLU A 114 4.21 15.24 -5.33
C GLU A 114 3.00 14.29 -5.25
N LEU A 115 3.15 13.03 -5.69
CA LEU A 115 2.11 12.02 -5.61
C LEU A 115 2.07 11.35 -4.23
N LEU A 116 3.23 11.21 -3.59
CA LEU A 116 3.36 10.58 -2.28
C LEU A 116 2.74 11.44 -1.17
N VAL A 117 2.77 12.75 -1.30
CA VAL A 117 2.17 13.69 -0.32
C VAL A 117 0.63 13.66 -0.37
N ARG A 118 0.03 13.35 -1.51
CA ARG A 118 -1.43 13.41 -1.73
C ARG A 118 -2.15 12.23 -1.08
N ASP A 119 -2.87 12.46 0.02
CA ASP A 119 -3.53 11.42 0.82
C ASP A 119 -4.68 10.68 0.10
N GLU A 120 -5.29 11.30 -0.92
CA GLU A 120 -6.37 10.69 -1.71
C GLU A 120 -5.87 9.59 -2.66
N ILE A 121 -4.57 9.55 -2.96
CA ILE A 121 -3.95 8.52 -3.81
C ILE A 121 -3.73 7.26 -2.98
N THR A 122 -4.21 6.13 -3.48
CA THR A 122 -4.02 4.81 -2.85
C THR A 122 -2.88 4.02 -3.45
N ASP A 123 -2.75 4.07 -4.77
CA ASP A 123 -1.70 3.36 -5.49
C ASP A 123 -1.10 4.28 -6.57
N ILE A 124 0.22 4.17 -6.76
CA ILE A 124 0.98 4.85 -7.82
C ILE A 124 1.61 3.75 -8.68
N MET A 125 1.36 3.80 -9.98
CA MET A 125 1.84 2.80 -10.93
C MET A 125 2.64 3.48 -12.04
N VAL A 126 3.93 3.18 -12.10
CA VAL A 126 4.87 3.70 -13.12
C VAL A 126 5.18 2.60 -14.12
N ASN A 127 4.77 2.78 -15.35
CA ASN A 127 5.00 1.86 -16.46
C ASN A 127 5.99 2.48 -17.45
N GLY A 128 7.26 2.48 -17.10
CA GLY A 128 8.30 3.21 -17.80
C GLY A 128 8.23 4.73 -17.55
N PRO A 129 9.16 5.52 -18.13
CA PRO A 129 9.37 6.90 -17.69
C PRO A 129 8.26 7.89 -18.05
N ARG A 130 7.35 7.55 -18.98
CA ARG A 130 6.31 8.46 -19.48
C ARG A 130 4.89 8.10 -19.06
N ASN A 131 4.71 6.97 -18.39
CA ASN A 131 3.37 6.47 -18.08
C ASN A 131 3.23 6.27 -16.58
N VAL A 132 2.84 7.31 -15.88
CA VAL A 132 2.54 7.30 -14.45
C VAL A 132 1.04 7.37 -14.25
N PHE A 133 0.51 6.40 -13.53
CA PHE A 133 -0.91 6.28 -13.20
C PHE A 133 -1.07 6.33 -11.69
N ILE A 134 -2.20 6.83 -11.24
CA ILE A 134 -2.61 6.83 -9.83
C ILE A 134 -3.99 6.18 -9.67
N GLU A 135 -4.23 5.56 -8.53
CA GLU A 135 -5.57 5.15 -8.14
C GLU A 135 -6.13 6.12 -7.09
N VAL A 136 -7.32 6.66 -7.36
CA VAL A 136 -8.07 7.54 -6.47
C VAL A 136 -9.50 7.05 -6.40
N GLY A 137 -9.98 6.70 -5.20
CA GLY A 137 -11.34 6.20 -5.00
C GLY A 137 -11.68 4.95 -5.82
N GLY A 138 -10.72 4.04 -6.02
CA GLY A 138 -10.87 2.80 -6.80
C GLY A 138 -10.89 3.02 -8.32
N ARG A 139 -10.49 4.19 -8.81
CA ARG A 139 -10.39 4.51 -10.23
C ARG A 139 -8.96 4.86 -10.61
N VAL A 140 -8.45 4.19 -11.63
CA VAL A 140 -7.13 4.46 -12.19
C VAL A 140 -7.21 5.65 -13.15
N LYS A 141 -6.29 6.60 -13.00
CA LYS A 141 -6.15 7.79 -13.86
C LYS A 141 -4.69 7.94 -14.27
N LYS A 142 -4.44 8.40 -15.48
CA LYS A 142 -3.10 8.83 -15.92
C LYS A 142 -2.81 10.22 -15.35
N THR A 143 -1.54 10.46 -14.99
CA THR A 143 -1.04 11.78 -14.54
C THR A 143 -0.18 12.41 -15.60
N ASP A 144 0.16 13.69 -15.42
CA ASP A 144 1.14 14.42 -16.24
C ASP A 144 2.57 14.24 -15.72
N VAL A 145 2.73 13.60 -14.56
CA VAL A 145 4.03 13.27 -13.98
C VAL A 145 4.81 12.35 -14.91
N ARG A 146 6.07 12.65 -15.11
CA ARG A 146 6.97 11.85 -15.95
C ARG A 146 8.41 11.92 -15.46
N PHE A 147 9.14 10.86 -15.70
CA PHE A 147 10.59 10.82 -15.52
C PHE A 147 11.28 11.30 -16.80
N LYS A 148 12.45 11.88 -16.67
CA LYS A 148 13.25 12.35 -17.80
C LYS A 148 13.50 11.25 -18.84
N ASN A 149 14.02 10.11 -18.37
CA ASN A 149 14.36 8.93 -19.19
C ASN A 149 14.32 7.65 -18.35
N ARG A 150 14.71 6.53 -18.96
CA ARG A 150 14.77 5.21 -18.28
C ARG A 150 15.79 5.20 -17.15
N ASP A 151 16.94 5.86 -17.33
CA ASP A 151 18.02 5.87 -16.33
C ASP A 151 17.60 6.65 -15.08
N HIS A 152 16.92 7.79 -15.26
CA HIS A 152 16.37 8.55 -14.14
C HIS A 152 15.39 7.70 -13.31
N LEU A 153 14.46 6.98 -13.96
CA LEU A 153 13.53 6.08 -13.27
C LEU A 153 14.28 4.93 -12.58
N LEU A 154 15.28 4.34 -13.24
CA LEU A 154 16.10 3.27 -12.67
C LEU A 154 16.85 3.73 -11.42
N ASN A 155 17.44 4.94 -11.46
CA ASN A 155 18.14 5.51 -10.30
C ASN A 155 17.19 5.71 -9.11
N VAL A 156 15.96 6.18 -9.35
CA VAL A 156 14.94 6.28 -8.29
C VAL A 156 14.58 4.89 -7.75
N CYS A 157 14.39 3.90 -8.61
CA CYS A 157 14.15 2.51 -8.20
C CYS A 157 15.29 1.97 -7.32
N GLN A 158 16.55 2.17 -7.73
CA GLN A 158 17.72 1.71 -6.99
C GLN A 158 17.84 2.41 -5.63
N ARG A 159 17.53 3.71 -5.57
CA ARG A 159 17.53 4.48 -4.32
C ARG A 159 16.49 3.94 -3.33
N ILE A 160 15.28 3.66 -3.79
CA ILE A 160 14.22 3.08 -2.95
C ILE A 160 14.67 1.75 -2.33
N VAL A 161 15.23 0.85 -3.12
CA VAL A 161 15.61 -0.48 -2.60
C VAL A 161 16.88 -0.44 -1.75
N SER A 162 17.80 0.48 -2.01
CA SER A 162 19.03 0.62 -1.22
C SER A 162 18.75 1.06 0.22
N GLN A 163 17.71 1.88 0.46
CA GLN A 163 17.28 2.29 1.80
C GLN A 163 16.87 1.12 2.70
N VAL A 164 16.45 0.00 2.12
CA VAL A 164 16.09 -1.22 2.85
C VAL A 164 17.17 -2.31 2.73
N GLY A 165 18.39 -1.92 2.32
CA GLY A 165 19.53 -2.85 2.21
C GLY A 165 19.37 -3.89 1.08
N ARG A 166 18.55 -3.59 0.07
CA ARG A 166 18.33 -4.44 -1.12
C ARG A 166 18.94 -3.80 -2.35
N ARG A 167 19.04 -4.58 -3.44
CA ARG A 167 19.47 -4.10 -4.74
C ARG A 167 18.47 -4.52 -5.81
N VAL A 168 18.44 -3.78 -6.90
CA VAL A 168 17.76 -4.13 -8.14
C VAL A 168 18.71 -3.90 -9.31
N ASP A 169 19.03 -4.95 -10.02
CA ASP A 169 19.94 -4.98 -11.17
C ASP A 169 19.54 -6.12 -12.14
N GLU A 170 20.25 -6.28 -13.24
CA GLU A 170 19.95 -7.33 -14.24
C GLU A 170 20.03 -8.75 -13.67
N SER A 171 20.84 -8.98 -12.65
CA SER A 171 20.96 -10.30 -11.98
C SER A 171 19.83 -10.52 -10.96
N SER A 172 19.25 -9.44 -10.45
CA SER A 172 18.13 -9.44 -9.48
C SER A 172 17.07 -8.42 -9.92
N PRO A 173 16.33 -8.72 -11.00
CA PRO A 173 15.48 -7.73 -11.68
C PRO A 173 14.14 -7.45 -11.00
N ILE A 174 13.83 -8.13 -9.89
CA ILE A 174 12.63 -7.92 -9.09
C ILE A 174 13.04 -7.57 -7.66
N ALA A 175 12.44 -6.53 -7.12
CA ALA A 175 12.65 -6.16 -5.73
C ALA A 175 11.35 -5.66 -5.10
N ASP A 176 11.11 -6.10 -3.86
CA ASP A 176 10.09 -5.52 -2.97
C ASP A 176 10.79 -4.67 -1.92
N ALA A 177 10.24 -3.50 -1.65
CA ALA A 177 10.77 -2.57 -0.66
C ALA A 177 9.61 -1.93 0.13
N ARG A 178 9.98 -1.17 1.14
CA ARG A 178 9.04 -0.35 1.91
C ARG A 178 9.62 1.04 2.07
N LEU A 179 8.82 2.05 1.83
CA LEU A 179 9.18 3.44 2.12
C LEU A 179 9.13 3.70 3.63
N PRO A 180 9.79 4.76 4.13
CA PRO A 180 9.78 5.11 5.55
C PRO A 180 8.38 5.37 6.12
N ASP A 181 7.43 5.81 5.28
CA ASP A 181 6.04 6.01 5.66
C ASP A 181 5.24 4.70 5.80
N GLY A 182 5.85 3.55 5.46
CA GLY A 182 5.24 2.23 5.47
C GLY A 182 4.63 1.80 4.13
N SER A 183 4.65 2.63 3.10
CA SER A 183 4.15 2.30 1.77
C SER A 183 4.94 1.14 1.15
N ARG A 184 4.25 0.21 0.51
CA ARG A 184 4.85 -0.96 -0.16
C ARG A 184 5.26 -0.61 -1.57
N VAL A 185 6.43 -1.06 -1.97
CA VAL A 185 6.98 -0.82 -3.31
C VAL A 185 7.35 -2.14 -3.95
N ASN A 186 6.87 -2.38 -5.16
CA ASN A 186 7.34 -3.46 -6.02
C ASN A 186 8.01 -2.85 -7.26
N ILE A 187 9.19 -3.34 -7.58
CA ILE A 187 10.01 -2.91 -8.71
C ILE A 187 10.33 -4.09 -9.59
N ILE A 188 10.17 -3.90 -10.90
CA ILE A 188 10.57 -4.86 -11.92
C ILE A 188 11.34 -4.09 -13.00
N ILE A 189 12.54 -4.57 -13.35
CA ILE A 189 13.38 -3.96 -14.37
C ILE A 189 13.72 -4.94 -15.51
N HIS A 190 14.48 -4.47 -16.49
CA HIS A 190 15.06 -5.33 -17.53
C HIS A 190 15.90 -6.48 -16.90
N PRO A 191 15.86 -7.74 -17.42
CA PRO A 191 15.25 -8.14 -18.68
C PRO A 191 13.76 -8.49 -18.62
N LEU A 192 13.12 -8.43 -17.48
CA LEU A 192 11.72 -8.85 -17.30
C LEU A 192 10.73 -7.80 -17.77
N SER A 193 11.01 -6.52 -17.50
CA SER A 193 10.18 -5.41 -17.94
C SER A 193 10.69 -4.83 -19.27
N LEU A 194 9.96 -5.10 -20.37
CA LEU A 194 10.40 -4.79 -21.73
C LEU A 194 10.33 -3.30 -22.06
N ASP A 195 9.35 -2.59 -21.52
CA ASP A 195 9.10 -1.17 -21.83
C ASP A 195 9.93 -0.20 -20.96
N GLY A 196 10.74 -0.73 -20.05
CA GLY A 196 11.54 0.00 -19.09
C GLY A 196 11.20 -0.36 -17.65
N PRO A 197 11.86 0.24 -16.66
CA PRO A 197 11.56 -0.04 -15.26
C PRO A 197 10.08 0.16 -14.96
N THR A 198 9.50 -0.75 -14.18
CA THR A 198 8.13 -0.68 -13.69
C THR A 198 8.18 -0.60 -12.17
N LEU A 199 7.45 0.35 -11.62
CA LEU A 199 7.39 0.61 -10.19
C LEU A 199 5.92 0.72 -9.77
N THR A 200 5.53 -0.02 -8.74
CA THR A 200 4.20 0.08 -8.15
C THR A 200 4.34 0.41 -6.67
N ILE A 201 3.72 1.48 -6.22
CA ILE A 201 3.69 1.89 -4.82
C ILE A 201 2.25 1.78 -4.33
N ARG A 202 2.01 0.95 -3.31
CA ARG A 202 0.76 0.95 -2.56
C ARG A 202 0.96 1.78 -1.30
N LYS A 203 0.33 2.94 -1.25
CA LYS A 203 0.49 3.88 -0.14
C LYS A 203 -0.08 3.34 1.16
N PHE A 204 0.64 3.55 2.24
CA PHE A 204 0.16 3.26 3.57
C PHE A 204 -0.86 4.32 4.00
N ARG A 205 -2.12 3.91 4.21
CA ARG A 205 -3.17 4.83 4.63
C ARG A 205 -2.94 5.24 6.08
N LYS A 206 -2.76 6.54 6.31
CA LYS A 206 -2.66 7.12 7.65
C LYS A 206 -4.03 7.23 8.32
N GLN A 207 -5.08 7.42 7.54
CA GLN A 207 -6.44 7.61 8.05
C GLN A 207 -7.06 6.28 8.46
N ARG A 208 -7.41 6.17 9.73
CA ARG A 208 -8.06 5.00 10.31
C ARG A 208 -9.55 5.14 10.15
N LEU A 209 -10.17 4.14 9.55
CA LEU A 209 -11.62 4.06 9.46
C LEU A 209 -12.18 3.37 10.71
N THR A 210 -13.35 3.82 11.15
CA THR A 210 -14.13 3.24 12.24
C THR A 210 -15.31 2.42 11.69
N LEU A 211 -15.98 1.64 12.56
CA LEU A 211 -17.24 0.99 12.16
C LEU A 211 -18.33 2.00 11.80
N ASP A 212 -18.32 3.18 12.43
CA ASP A 212 -19.28 4.25 12.14
C ASP A 212 -19.03 4.85 10.75
N ASP A 213 -17.78 5.01 10.33
CA ASP A 213 -17.44 5.40 8.95
C ASP A 213 -17.95 4.38 7.94
N LEU A 214 -17.82 3.07 8.23
CA LEU A 214 -18.34 2.02 7.36
C LEU A 214 -19.87 2.04 7.26
N VAL A 215 -20.57 2.43 8.33
CA VAL A 215 -22.01 2.66 8.31
C VAL A 215 -22.33 3.89 7.46
N MET A 216 -21.63 4.99 7.65
CA MET A 216 -21.81 6.23 6.88
C MET A 216 -21.57 6.02 5.38
N PHE A 217 -20.61 5.17 5.00
CA PHE A 217 -20.36 4.79 3.60
C PHE A 217 -21.36 3.77 3.05
N GLY A 218 -22.31 3.29 3.87
CA GLY A 218 -23.30 2.28 3.46
C GLY A 218 -22.71 0.88 3.27
N SER A 219 -21.50 0.63 3.78
CA SER A 219 -20.85 -0.69 3.75
C SER A 219 -21.40 -1.63 4.83
N LEU A 220 -21.89 -1.09 5.94
CA LEU A 220 -22.53 -1.77 7.06
C LEU A 220 -23.85 -1.13 7.40
N THR A 221 -24.80 -1.92 7.95
CA THR A 221 -25.94 -1.37 8.67
C THR A 221 -25.55 -1.08 10.13
N PRO A 222 -26.24 -0.13 10.83
CA PRO A 222 -25.99 0.14 12.25
C PRO A 222 -26.05 -1.12 13.12
N ASP A 223 -27.09 -1.96 12.92
CA ASP A 223 -27.26 -3.21 13.70
C ASP A 223 -26.07 -4.16 13.53
N VAL A 224 -25.55 -4.28 12.30
CA VAL A 224 -24.37 -5.12 12.02
C VAL A 224 -23.13 -4.54 12.70
N ALA A 225 -22.97 -3.22 12.70
CA ALA A 225 -21.85 -2.55 13.39
C ALA A 225 -21.92 -2.82 14.90
N ASP A 226 -23.11 -2.78 15.52
CA ASP A 226 -23.30 -3.07 16.94
C ASP A 226 -22.95 -4.53 17.26
N ILE A 227 -23.41 -5.48 16.45
CA ILE A 227 -23.03 -6.91 16.59
C ILE A 227 -21.52 -7.07 16.50
N LEU A 228 -20.85 -6.42 15.54
CA LEU A 228 -19.40 -6.51 15.36
C LEU A 228 -18.63 -5.92 16.56
N ARG A 229 -19.14 -4.85 17.19
CA ARG A 229 -18.58 -4.30 18.44
C ARG A 229 -18.65 -5.31 19.57
N VAL A 230 -19.80 -5.98 19.72
CA VAL A 230 -19.98 -7.03 20.74
C VAL A 230 -19.01 -8.18 20.48
N ILE A 231 -18.95 -8.70 19.25
CA ILE A 231 -18.04 -9.81 18.85
C ILE A 231 -16.59 -9.47 19.21
N ALA A 232 -16.12 -8.25 18.90
CA ALA A 232 -14.75 -7.86 19.17
C ALA A 232 -14.46 -7.79 20.69
N ARG A 233 -15.41 -7.27 21.50
CA ARG A 233 -15.28 -7.15 22.96
C ARG A 233 -15.36 -8.49 23.67
N THR A 234 -16.23 -9.39 23.22
CA THR A 234 -16.49 -10.68 23.89
C THR A 234 -15.52 -11.79 23.52
N ARG A 235 -14.37 -11.44 22.93
CA ARG A 235 -13.31 -12.39 22.54
C ARG A 235 -13.78 -13.50 21.59
N CYS A 236 -14.75 -13.21 20.72
CA CYS A 236 -15.12 -14.15 19.68
C CYS A 236 -14.01 -14.25 18.64
N ASN A 237 -13.69 -15.46 18.21
CA ASN A 237 -12.78 -15.66 17.08
C ASN A 237 -13.41 -15.20 15.77
N VAL A 238 -12.63 -14.49 14.94
CA VAL A 238 -13.17 -13.86 13.73
C VAL A 238 -12.32 -14.20 12.51
N ILE A 239 -12.96 -14.68 11.47
CA ILE A 239 -12.37 -14.78 10.14
C ILE A 239 -13.11 -13.84 9.17
N VAL A 240 -12.40 -12.84 8.68
CA VAL A 240 -12.89 -11.88 7.68
C VAL A 240 -12.57 -12.42 6.29
N SER A 241 -13.58 -12.66 5.46
CA SER A 241 -13.36 -13.19 4.12
C SER A 241 -13.89 -12.28 3.02
N GLY A 242 -13.24 -12.30 1.85
CA GLY A 242 -13.66 -11.52 0.69
C GLY A 242 -12.60 -11.47 -0.40
N GLY A 243 -12.94 -10.91 -1.55
CA GLY A 243 -12.03 -10.70 -2.69
C GLY A 243 -11.00 -9.59 -2.46
N THR A 244 -10.13 -9.38 -3.43
CA THR A 244 -9.19 -8.24 -3.43
C THR A 244 -9.97 -6.92 -3.42
N GLY A 245 -9.52 -5.95 -2.63
CA GLY A 245 -10.16 -4.63 -2.53
C GLY A 245 -11.54 -4.64 -1.86
N SER A 246 -11.99 -5.76 -1.24
CA SER A 246 -13.29 -5.83 -0.58
C SER A 246 -13.33 -5.19 0.81
N GLY A 247 -12.22 -4.67 1.32
CA GLY A 247 -12.14 -4.02 2.64
C GLY A 247 -11.88 -4.98 3.80
N LYS A 248 -11.33 -6.19 3.59
CA LYS A 248 -11.01 -7.16 4.65
C LYS A 248 -10.11 -6.56 5.73
N THR A 249 -8.97 -6.02 5.33
CA THR A 249 -8.00 -5.39 6.25
C THR A 249 -8.62 -4.16 6.94
N THR A 250 -9.45 -3.41 6.23
CA THR A 250 -10.18 -2.26 6.80
C THR A 250 -11.13 -2.71 7.90
N LEU A 251 -11.95 -3.75 7.65
CA LEU A 251 -12.87 -4.28 8.65
C LEU A 251 -12.11 -4.87 9.84
N LEU A 252 -11.00 -5.59 9.59
CA LEU A 252 -10.16 -6.15 10.64
C LEU A 252 -9.58 -5.03 11.52
N ASN A 253 -9.08 -3.94 10.92
CA ASN A 253 -8.63 -2.76 11.65
C ASN A 253 -9.76 -2.12 12.49
N CYS A 254 -10.97 -1.99 11.93
CA CYS A 254 -12.11 -1.46 12.68
C CYS A 254 -12.45 -2.33 13.90
N LEU A 255 -12.37 -3.65 13.78
CA LEU A 255 -12.66 -4.58 14.88
C LEU A 255 -11.62 -4.48 15.98
N THR A 256 -10.35 -4.33 15.62
CA THR A 256 -9.27 -4.25 16.62
C THR A 256 -9.40 -3.04 17.54
N ALA A 257 -10.06 -1.95 17.10
CA ALA A 257 -10.31 -0.78 17.93
C ALA A 257 -11.19 -1.05 19.17
N TYR A 258 -11.90 -2.17 19.21
CA TYR A 258 -12.78 -2.58 20.32
C TYR A 258 -12.19 -3.66 21.22
N ILE A 259 -10.94 -4.04 21.00
CA ILE A 259 -10.18 -4.93 21.88
C ILE A 259 -9.78 -4.13 23.14
N ASP A 260 -9.80 -4.78 24.29
CA ASP A 260 -9.43 -4.16 25.55
C ASP A 260 -7.96 -3.70 25.54
N GLU A 261 -7.69 -2.54 26.16
CA GLU A 261 -6.35 -1.95 26.21
C GLU A 261 -5.37 -2.77 27.08
N GLU A 262 -5.89 -3.60 28.01
CA GLU A 262 -5.07 -4.48 28.83
C GLU A 262 -4.61 -5.75 28.10
N GLU A 263 -5.25 -6.09 26.95
CA GLU A 263 -4.92 -7.30 26.21
C GLU A 263 -3.62 -7.13 25.40
N ARG A 264 -2.77 -8.16 25.50
CA ARG A 264 -1.57 -8.27 24.67
C ARG A 264 -1.91 -8.82 23.30
N ILE A 265 -1.70 -8.03 22.27
CA ILE A 265 -1.99 -8.39 20.88
C ILE A 265 -0.69 -8.64 20.13
N VAL A 266 -0.60 -9.75 19.42
CA VAL A 266 0.48 -10.02 18.47
C VAL A 266 -0.10 -10.12 17.07
N THR A 267 0.41 -9.29 16.14
CA THR A 267 0.02 -9.36 14.73
C THR A 267 1.08 -10.07 13.91
N CYS A 268 0.65 -10.88 12.95
CA CYS A 268 1.49 -11.53 11.94
C CYS A 268 0.99 -11.13 10.56
N GLU A 269 1.85 -10.50 9.76
CA GLU A 269 1.48 -9.95 8.46
C GLU A 269 2.57 -10.21 7.43
N ASP A 270 2.21 -10.33 6.15
CA ASP A 270 3.20 -10.36 5.07
C ASP A 270 3.86 -8.99 4.91
N ALA A 271 3.08 -7.94 5.10
CA ALA A 271 3.55 -6.60 5.30
C ALA A 271 2.57 -5.90 6.24
N ALA A 272 3.10 -5.19 7.23
CA ALA A 272 2.32 -4.61 8.30
C ALA A 272 1.38 -3.49 7.80
N GLU A 273 0.11 -3.83 7.60
CA GLU A 273 -0.98 -2.93 7.23
C GLU A 273 -1.93 -2.64 8.41
N LEU A 274 -1.91 -3.50 9.43
CA LEU A 274 -2.75 -3.32 10.60
C LEU A 274 -2.28 -2.17 11.48
N GLN A 275 -3.21 -1.34 11.92
CA GLN A 275 -2.96 -0.11 12.70
C GLN A 275 -3.68 -0.18 14.04
N LEU A 276 -3.22 -1.07 14.92
CA LEU A 276 -3.79 -1.24 16.24
C LEU A 276 -3.55 0.00 17.10
N GLN A 277 -4.49 0.26 18.00
CA GLN A 277 -4.43 1.43 18.91
C GLN A 277 -4.03 1.02 20.34
N GLN A 278 -4.09 -0.27 20.65
CA GLN A 278 -3.78 -0.80 21.96
C GLN A 278 -2.29 -0.60 22.28
N PRO A 279 -1.97 -0.21 23.53
CA PRO A 279 -0.60 0.07 23.94
C PRO A 279 0.29 -1.17 23.95
N HIS A 280 -0.30 -2.35 24.22
CA HIS A 280 0.43 -3.61 24.31
C HIS A 280 0.35 -4.44 23.02
N THR A 281 0.86 -3.88 21.92
CA THR A 281 0.87 -4.52 20.61
C THR A 281 2.28 -4.88 20.17
N VAL A 282 2.46 -6.11 19.66
CA VAL A 282 3.67 -6.55 18.98
C VAL A 282 3.34 -6.85 17.53
N ARG A 283 4.04 -6.21 16.61
CA ARG A 283 3.83 -6.39 15.17
C ARG A 283 4.97 -7.21 14.58
N LEU A 284 4.62 -8.32 13.93
CA LEU A 284 5.57 -9.21 13.26
C LEU A 284 5.28 -9.23 11.77
N GLU A 285 6.36 -9.25 10.99
CA GLU A 285 6.30 -9.26 9.54
C GLU A 285 7.13 -10.43 8.99
N THR A 286 6.62 -11.08 7.94
CA THR A 286 7.36 -12.12 7.22
C THR A 286 8.60 -11.52 6.57
N ARG A 287 9.60 -12.35 6.37
CA ARG A 287 10.82 -11.96 5.65
C ARG A 287 11.03 -12.92 4.49
N PRO A 288 11.01 -12.44 3.23
CA PRO A 288 11.39 -13.27 2.10
C PRO A 288 12.88 -13.65 2.19
N PRO A 289 13.30 -14.72 1.52
CA PRO A 289 14.69 -15.12 1.49
C PRO A 289 15.57 -13.99 0.92
N ASN A 290 16.84 -13.96 1.34
CA ASN A 290 17.83 -13.07 0.77
C ASN A 290 18.23 -13.53 -0.65
N LEU A 291 19.20 -12.84 -1.25
CA LEU A 291 19.70 -13.15 -2.61
C LEU A 291 20.34 -14.56 -2.72
N GLU A 292 20.78 -15.12 -1.60
CA GLU A 292 21.37 -16.45 -1.49
C GLU A 292 20.31 -17.52 -1.24
N GLY A 293 19.03 -17.14 -1.13
CA GLY A 293 17.92 -18.04 -0.84
C GLY A 293 17.75 -18.38 0.63
N GLU A 294 18.47 -17.69 1.52
CA GLU A 294 18.48 -17.96 2.96
C GLU A 294 17.75 -16.90 3.78
N GLY A 295 17.47 -17.20 5.03
CA GLY A 295 16.91 -16.25 5.99
C GLY A 295 15.43 -15.99 5.81
N GLU A 296 14.71 -16.82 5.08
CA GLU A 296 13.24 -16.76 4.96
C GLU A 296 12.58 -16.95 6.34
N VAL A 297 11.61 -16.10 6.65
CA VAL A 297 10.70 -16.25 7.80
C VAL A 297 9.28 -16.21 7.27
N ARG A 298 8.60 -17.34 7.31
CA ARG A 298 7.24 -17.51 6.78
C ARG A 298 6.18 -17.13 7.80
N MET A 299 4.98 -16.85 7.32
CA MET A 299 3.82 -16.59 8.18
C MET A 299 3.62 -17.69 9.22
N GLN A 300 3.76 -18.93 8.84
CA GLN A 300 3.63 -20.08 9.75
C GLN A 300 4.66 -20.05 10.89
N ASP A 301 5.89 -19.64 10.62
CA ASP A 301 6.94 -19.55 11.64
C ASP A 301 6.63 -18.45 12.65
N LEU A 302 6.07 -17.32 12.17
CA LEU A 302 5.62 -16.23 13.03
C LEU A 302 4.47 -16.67 13.94
N VAL A 303 3.41 -17.28 13.39
CA VAL A 303 2.25 -17.72 14.17
C VAL A 303 2.65 -18.77 15.20
N LYS A 304 3.51 -19.73 14.86
CA LYS A 304 4.06 -20.70 15.83
C LYS A 304 4.86 -20.02 16.94
N ASN A 305 5.63 -19.00 16.62
CA ASN A 305 6.39 -18.26 17.61
C ASN A 305 5.50 -17.43 18.53
N CYS A 306 4.40 -16.87 18.01
CA CYS A 306 3.42 -16.10 18.79
C CYS A 306 2.91 -16.85 19.99
N LEU A 307 2.64 -18.15 19.89
CA LEU A 307 2.16 -19.00 20.98
C LEU A 307 3.12 -19.05 22.19
N ARG A 308 4.40 -18.66 22.00
CA ARG A 308 5.43 -18.56 23.06
C ARG A 308 5.60 -17.16 23.60
N MET A 309 4.92 -16.17 23.00
CA MET A 309 5.05 -14.75 23.34
C MET A 309 4.01 -14.29 24.36
N ARG A 310 3.19 -15.21 24.88
CA ARG A 310 2.07 -14.93 25.80
C ARG A 310 1.10 -13.90 25.25
N PRO A 311 0.57 -14.10 24.04
CA PRO A 311 -0.46 -13.22 23.52
C PRO A 311 -1.80 -13.53 24.19
N ASP A 312 -2.64 -12.51 24.38
CA ASP A 312 -4.06 -12.69 24.65
C ASP A 312 -4.81 -12.94 23.35
N ARG A 313 -4.43 -12.23 22.27
CA ARG A 313 -4.97 -12.42 20.92
C ARG A 313 -3.86 -12.46 19.86
N ILE A 314 -4.06 -13.30 18.87
CA ILE A 314 -3.22 -13.37 17.67
C ILE A 314 -4.05 -12.86 16.48
N ILE A 315 -3.50 -11.93 15.72
CA ILE A 315 -4.15 -11.39 14.53
C ILE A 315 -3.29 -11.68 13.32
N VAL A 316 -3.82 -12.47 12.38
CA VAL A 316 -3.15 -12.79 11.12
C VAL A 316 -3.73 -11.92 10.02
N GLY A 317 -2.89 -11.07 9.43
CA GLY A 317 -3.30 -10.12 8.38
C GLY A 317 -3.97 -10.81 7.21
N GLU A 318 -3.37 -11.88 6.69
CA GLU A 318 -3.98 -12.75 5.69
C GLU A 318 -3.49 -14.20 5.83
N VAL A 319 -4.43 -15.13 5.85
CA VAL A 319 -4.18 -16.58 5.90
C VAL A 319 -4.16 -17.13 4.47
N ARG A 320 -3.02 -17.68 4.04
CA ARG A 320 -2.81 -18.17 2.67
C ARG A 320 -2.32 -19.61 2.58
N GLY A 321 -1.80 -20.17 3.69
CA GLY A 321 -1.11 -21.45 3.70
C GLY A 321 -1.21 -22.19 5.03
N GLY A 322 -0.12 -22.85 5.41
CA GLY A 322 -0.04 -23.75 6.56
C GLY A 322 -0.31 -23.08 7.92
N GLU A 323 -0.13 -21.78 8.02
CA GLU A 323 -0.47 -20.98 9.20
C GLU A 323 -1.97 -21.08 9.59
N ALA A 324 -2.83 -21.48 8.65
CA ALA A 324 -4.24 -21.76 8.93
C ALA A 324 -4.41 -22.79 10.06
N PHE A 325 -3.56 -23.84 10.07
CA PHE A 325 -3.57 -24.84 11.12
C PHE A 325 -3.20 -24.25 12.48
N ASP A 326 -2.10 -23.51 12.51
CA ASP A 326 -1.57 -22.94 13.76
C ASP A 326 -2.51 -21.87 14.33
N LEU A 327 -3.17 -21.08 13.48
CA LEU A 327 -4.20 -20.11 13.90
C LEU A 327 -5.44 -20.81 14.46
N MET A 328 -5.97 -21.85 13.80
CA MET A 328 -7.10 -22.61 14.30
C MET A 328 -6.77 -23.32 15.62
N GLN A 329 -5.54 -23.81 15.77
CA GLN A 329 -5.06 -24.37 17.02
C GLN A 329 -5.03 -23.31 18.13
N ALA A 330 -4.50 -22.12 17.86
CA ALA A 330 -4.50 -21.01 18.81
C ALA A 330 -5.92 -20.66 19.28
N MET A 331 -6.87 -20.54 18.34
CA MET A 331 -8.28 -20.26 18.61
C MET A 331 -8.97 -21.35 19.48
N ASN A 332 -8.44 -22.58 19.48
CA ASN A 332 -8.95 -23.70 20.26
C ASN A 332 -8.19 -23.94 21.58
N THR A 333 -7.11 -23.22 21.85
CA THR A 333 -6.21 -23.50 22.99
C THR A 333 -5.96 -22.28 23.87
N GLY A 334 -6.99 -21.45 24.07
CA GLY A 334 -6.96 -20.36 25.06
C GLY A 334 -6.47 -19.02 24.54
N HIS A 335 -6.45 -18.82 23.21
CA HIS A 335 -6.21 -17.51 22.58
C HIS A 335 -7.50 -17.02 21.93
N ASP A 336 -8.59 -17.01 22.71
CA ASP A 336 -9.91 -16.59 22.27
C ASP A 336 -9.90 -15.12 21.82
N GLY A 337 -10.70 -14.82 20.79
CA GLY A 337 -10.72 -13.50 20.17
C GLY A 337 -9.62 -13.28 19.16
N SER A 338 -8.87 -14.32 18.78
CA SER A 338 -7.94 -14.27 17.67
C SER A 338 -8.67 -14.01 16.36
N MET A 339 -8.01 -13.28 15.45
CA MET A 339 -8.63 -12.84 14.21
C MET A 339 -7.74 -13.13 13.02
N GLY A 340 -8.35 -13.27 11.84
CA GLY A 340 -7.60 -13.39 10.59
C GLY A 340 -8.42 -12.97 9.39
N SER A 341 -7.74 -12.65 8.28
CA SER A 341 -8.42 -12.48 7.01
C SER A 341 -8.07 -13.63 6.05
N ILE A 342 -8.98 -13.91 5.13
CA ILE A 342 -8.81 -14.93 4.09
C ILE A 342 -9.38 -14.45 2.77
N HIS A 343 -8.69 -14.75 1.68
CA HIS A 343 -9.20 -14.45 0.36
C HIS A 343 -10.15 -15.54 -0.09
N SER A 344 -11.45 -15.24 -0.20
CA SER A 344 -12.46 -16.18 -0.71
C SER A 344 -13.66 -15.44 -1.29
N ASN A 345 -14.46 -16.14 -2.11
CA ASN A 345 -15.61 -15.54 -2.80
C ASN A 345 -16.94 -15.72 -2.03
N SER A 346 -16.98 -16.58 -1.04
CA SER A 346 -18.17 -16.83 -0.22
C SER A 346 -17.80 -17.45 1.14
N PRO A 347 -18.69 -17.36 2.18
CA PRO A 347 -18.46 -18.01 3.48
C PRO A 347 -18.23 -19.52 3.37
N ARG A 348 -18.96 -20.19 2.46
CA ARG A 348 -18.77 -21.62 2.23
C ARG A 348 -17.41 -21.94 1.63
N ASP A 349 -16.93 -21.11 0.71
CA ASP A 349 -15.61 -21.27 0.11
C ASP A 349 -14.50 -20.97 1.12
N THR A 350 -14.75 -20.07 2.09
CA THR A 350 -13.83 -19.80 3.19
C THR A 350 -13.52 -21.08 3.97
N ILE A 351 -14.57 -21.81 4.36
CA ILE A 351 -14.41 -23.07 5.11
C ILE A 351 -13.65 -24.11 4.27
N ARG A 352 -14.03 -24.28 3.01
CA ARG A 352 -13.31 -25.20 2.11
C ARG A 352 -11.85 -24.83 1.90
N ARG A 353 -11.57 -23.53 1.83
CA ARG A 353 -10.21 -23.02 1.65
C ARG A 353 -9.38 -23.26 2.91
N LEU A 354 -9.95 -23.05 4.10
CA LEU A 354 -9.31 -23.43 5.37
C LEU A 354 -9.03 -24.94 5.42
N GLU A 355 -10.01 -25.79 5.08
CA GLU A 355 -9.81 -27.24 4.99
C GLU A 355 -8.62 -27.58 4.07
N THR A 356 -8.56 -26.94 2.89
CA THR A 356 -7.49 -27.18 1.91
C THR A 356 -6.13 -26.75 2.45
N MET A 357 -6.02 -25.55 3.03
CA MET A 357 -4.77 -25.04 3.60
C MET A 357 -4.25 -25.91 4.74
N ILE A 358 -5.13 -26.35 5.64
CA ILE A 358 -4.78 -27.26 6.74
C ILE A 358 -4.36 -28.63 6.20
N THR A 359 -5.05 -29.15 5.20
CA THR A 359 -4.70 -30.45 4.57
C THR A 359 -3.34 -30.37 3.85
N SER A 360 -3.02 -29.22 3.27
CA SER A 360 -1.75 -28.99 2.57
C SER A 360 -0.58 -28.67 3.51
N SER A 361 -0.86 -28.49 4.81
CA SER A 361 0.18 -28.32 5.82
C SER A 361 0.92 -29.65 6.06
N SER A 362 2.07 -29.57 6.71
CA SER A 362 2.89 -30.76 7.03
C SER A 362 2.20 -31.79 7.94
N PHE A 363 1.02 -31.48 8.46
CA PHE A 363 0.23 -32.38 9.31
C PHE A 363 -0.82 -33.12 8.49
N GLN A 364 -0.62 -34.42 8.29
CA GLN A 364 -1.62 -35.29 7.64
C GLN A 364 -2.76 -35.63 8.63
N LEU A 365 -3.71 -34.73 8.78
CA LEU A 365 -4.90 -34.97 9.60
C LEU A 365 -6.05 -35.52 8.76
N PRO A 366 -6.87 -36.46 9.32
CA PRO A 366 -8.11 -36.88 8.67
C PRO A 366 -9.05 -35.67 8.46
N THR A 367 -9.73 -35.61 7.33
CA THR A 367 -10.65 -34.51 6.97
C THR A 367 -11.72 -34.28 8.08
N ARG A 368 -12.14 -35.34 8.75
CA ARG A 368 -13.10 -35.24 9.87
C ARG A 368 -12.52 -34.41 11.02
N SER A 369 -11.28 -34.68 11.43
CA SER A 369 -10.61 -33.96 12.52
C SER A 369 -10.35 -32.47 12.13
N ILE A 370 -10.06 -32.20 10.86
CA ILE A 370 -9.92 -30.81 10.37
C ILE A 370 -11.25 -30.06 10.50
N ARG A 371 -12.36 -30.69 10.11
CA ARG A 371 -13.70 -30.09 10.24
C ARG A 371 -14.12 -29.89 11.68
N GLU A 372 -13.83 -30.84 12.55
CA GLU A 372 -14.07 -30.73 13.99
C GLU A 372 -13.26 -29.55 14.56
N MET A 373 -11.98 -29.40 14.22
CA MET A 373 -11.13 -28.29 14.65
C MET A 373 -11.67 -26.93 14.16
N ILE A 374 -12.04 -26.80 12.89
CA ILE A 374 -12.62 -25.58 12.34
C ILE A 374 -13.96 -25.25 13.04
N SER A 375 -14.78 -26.24 13.28
CA SER A 375 -16.08 -26.10 13.96
C SER A 375 -15.91 -25.64 15.40
N SER A 376 -14.98 -26.23 16.16
CA SER A 376 -14.73 -25.88 17.55
C SER A 376 -14.15 -24.50 17.75
N SER A 377 -13.38 -23.99 16.78
CA SER A 377 -12.85 -22.62 16.82
C SER A 377 -13.94 -21.53 16.89
N TRP A 378 -15.18 -21.84 16.50
CA TRP A 378 -16.31 -20.91 16.53
C TRP A 378 -17.43 -21.32 17.50
N SER A 379 -17.30 -22.46 18.19
CA SER A 379 -18.31 -22.98 19.10
C SER A 379 -17.84 -23.04 20.56
N ALA A 380 -16.88 -22.17 20.94
CA ALA A 380 -16.47 -22.11 22.34
C ALA A 380 -17.67 -21.80 23.25
N PRO A 381 -17.94 -22.61 24.25
CA PRO A 381 -19.04 -22.37 25.20
C PRO A 381 -18.72 -21.07 25.97
N ILE A 382 -19.71 -20.19 26.08
CA ILE A 382 -19.64 -19.06 27.00
C ILE A 382 -19.75 -19.65 28.40
N GLU A 383 -18.64 -19.95 29.05
CA GLU A 383 -18.63 -20.24 30.47
C GLU A 383 -18.82 -18.95 31.24
N TRP A 384 -20.01 -18.77 31.82
CA TRP A 384 -20.28 -17.71 32.77
C TRP A 384 -19.64 -18.11 34.09
N SER A 385 -18.53 -17.49 34.46
CA SER A 385 -17.93 -17.55 35.80
C SER A 385 -18.41 -16.41 36.68
#